data_955413877918abf2c45440dae660658e
#
_entry.id   955413877918abf2c45440dae660658e
#
_cell.length_a   1.000
_cell.length_b   1.000
_cell.length_c   1.000
_cell.angle_alpha   90.00
_cell.angle_beta   90.00
_cell.angle_gamma   90.00
#
_symmetry.space_group_name_H-M   'P 1'
#
loop_
_entity.id
_entity.type
_entity.pdbx_description
1 polymer ?
#
loop_
_entity_poly.entity_id
_entity_poly.type
_entity_poly.pdbx_seq_one_letter_code
_entity_poly.pdbx_strand_id
1 'polypeptide(L)'
;MGFKLPELNFSYDALEPSIDARTMEIHHSKHHNGYTNNLNNAIKGTDLDSASIESILSDLDMNNKALRNNAGGFYNHKLFWEVISPIDSKELSGTLLDSINDSFGSFDSFKDQFSKAAATQFGSGWAWLCVMPNGSLEVCGTANQDNPLMPSVGCGGTPILGLDVWEHAYYLNYQNRRVDYISAFINLINWKVVENKYLNLSLIHI
;
A
#
# COMPACT_ATOMS: atom_id res chain seq x y z
N MET A 1 -10.41 2.79 -21.40
CA MET A 1 -11.10 1.71 -20.64
C MET A 1 -10.94 2.03 -19.15
N GLY A 2 -12.05 2.05 -18.40
CA GLY A 2 -11.98 2.37 -16.97
C GLY A 2 -11.24 1.33 -16.12
N PHE A 3 -10.82 1.72 -14.94
CA PHE A 3 -10.24 0.84 -13.93
C PHE A 3 -11.25 -0.18 -13.43
N LYS A 4 -10.78 -1.37 -13.06
CA LYS A 4 -11.63 -2.43 -12.49
C LYS A 4 -11.16 -2.73 -11.08
N LEU A 5 -12.11 -3.05 -10.21
CA LEU A 5 -11.77 -3.61 -8.91
C LEU A 5 -10.98 -4.92 -9.13
N PRO A 6 -9.73 -5.03 -8.63
CA PRO A 6 -8.96 -6.26 -8.80
C PRO A 6 -9.59 -7.39 -7.99
N GLU A 7 -9.56 -8.60 -8.53
CA GLU A 7 -9.96 -9.80 -7.79
C GLU A 7 -8.91 -10.15 -6.75
N LEU A 8 -9.35 -10.67 -5.59
CA LEU A 8 -8.44 -11.23 -4.60
C LEU A 8 -8.05 -12.65 -4.98
N ASN A 9 -6.79 -13.02 -4.74
CA ASN A 9 -6.29 -14.38 -5.00
C ASN A 9 -6.63 -15.37 -3.87
N PHE A 10 -7.39 -14.94 -2.86
CA PHE A 10 -7.77 -15.71 -1.68
C PHE A 10 -9.17 -15.29 -1.20
N SER A 11 -9.83 -16.15 -0.42
CA SER A 11 -11.15 -15.86 0.16
C SER A 11 -11.06 -14.83 1.29
N TYR A 12 -12.18 -14.17 1.62
CA TYR A 12 -12.20 -13.13 2.65
C TYR A 12 -11.79 -13.63 4.05
N ASP A 13 -11.97 -14.90 4.35
CA ASP A 13 -11.61 -15.53 5.62
C ASP A 13 -10.17 -16.07 5.65
N ALA A 14 -9.46 -16.03 4.54
CA ALA A 14 -8.13 -16.63 4.44
C ALA A 14 -7.06 -15.96 5.31
N LEU A 15 -7.27 -14.72 5.74
CA LEU A 15 -6.35 -13.96 6.58
C LEU A 15 -6.66 -14.06 8.08
N GLU A 16 -7.69 -14.84 8.45
CA GLU A 16 -8.00 -15.05 9.87
C GLU A 16 -6.90 -15.86 10.56
N PRO A 17 -6.64 -15.59 11.85
CA PRO A 17 -7.31 -14.61 12.72
C PRO A 17 -6.75 -13.18 12.63
N SER A 18 -5.79 -12.90 11.75
CA SER A 18 -5.08 -11.60 11.66
C SER A 18 -5.97 -10.48 11.13
N ILE A 19 -6.78 -10.76 10.11
CA ILE A 19 -7.81 -9.83 9.60
C ILE A 19 -9.09 -10.65 9.41
N ASP A 20 -10.17 -10.22 10.03
CA ASP A 20 -11.44 -10.93 9.98
C ASP A 20 -12.13 -10.83 8.60
N ALA A 21 -12.91 -11.87 8.26
CA ALA A 21 -13.61 -11.97 6.98
C ALA A 21 -14.53 -10.78 6.71
N ARG A 22 -15.17 -10.23 7.74
CA ARG A 22 -16.08 -9.10 7.60
C ARG A 22 -15.34 -7.81 7.24
N THR A 23 -14.19 -7.57 7.88
CA THR A 23 -13.29 -6.47 7.51
C THR A 23 -12.86 -6.61 6.05
N MET A 24 -12.39 -7.79 5.63
CA MET A 24 -11.97 -8.04 4.27
C MET A 24 -13.07 -7.80 3.23
N GLU A 25 -14.29 -8.30 3.50
CA GLU A 25 -15.44 -8.09 2.62
C GLU A 25 -15.75 -6.61 2.44
N ILE A 26 -15.86 -5.86 3.54
CA ILE A 26 -16.21 -4.42 3.50
C ILE A 26 -15.07 -3.63 2.86
N HIS A 27 -13.85 -3.88 3.25
CA HIS A 27 -12.65 -3.17 2.80
C HIS A 27 -12.48 -3.31 1.27
N HIS A 28 -12.60 -4.52 0.74
CA HIS A 28 -12.51 -4.80 -0.69
C HIS A 28 -13.77 -4.37 -1.45
N SER A 29 -14.95 -4.93 -1.09
CA SER A 29 -16.16 -4.79 -1.91
C SER A 29 -16.87 -3.43 -1.75
N LYS A 30 -16.60 -2.66 -0.70
CA LYS A 30 -17.20 -1.35 -0.45
C LYS A 30 -16.19 -0.22 -0.57
N HIS A 31 -15.12 -0.20 0.24
CA HIS A 31 -14.14 0.89 0.21
C HIS A 31 -13.37 0.92 -1.11
N HIS A 32 -12.67 -0.15 -1.48
CA HIS A 32 -11.90 -0.17 -2.72
C HIS A 32 -12.80 -0.04 -3.96
N ASN A 33 -13.93 -0.74 -3.99
CA ASN A 33 -14.90 -0.61 -5.08
C ASN A 33 -15.47 0.82 -5.20
N GLY A 34 -15.69 1.50 -4.06
CA GLY A 34 -16.10 2.90 -4.03
C GLY A 34 -15.06 3.82 -4.68
N TYR A 35 -13.78 3.68 -4.31
CA TYR A 35 -12.68 4.42 -4.94
C TYR A 35 -12.58 4.13 -6.44
N THR A 36 -12.70 2.86 -6.85
CA THR A 36 -12.67 2.46 -8.26
C THR A 36 -13.77 3.14 -9.07
N ASN A 37 -15.00 3.11 -8.59
CA ASN A 37 -16.14 3.72 -9.28
C ASN A 37 -16.01 5.25 -9.35
N ASN A 38 -15.61 5.89 -8.26
CA ASN A 38 -15.45 7.33 -8.19
C ASN A 38 -14.28 7.82 -9.05
N LEU A 39 -13.16 7.08 -9.09
CA LEU A 39 -12.06 7.35 -10.00
C LEU A 39 -12.54 7.31 -11.46
N ASN A 40 -13.21 6.24 -11.87
CA ASN A 40 -13.75 6.12 -13.22
C ASN A 40 -14.69 7.28 -13.58
N ASN A 41 -15.53 7.70 -12.65
CA ASN A 41 -16.42 8.85 -12.87
C ASN A 41 -15.63 10.16 -13.02
N ALA A 42 -14.54 10.33 -12.26
CA ALA A 42 -13.73 11.55 -12.30
C ALA A 42 -12.90 11.69 -13.59
N ILE A 43 -12.46 10.57 -14.19
CA ILE A 43 -11.62 10.60 -15.41
C ILE A 43 -12.41 10.46 -16.71
N LYS A 44 -13.66 10.02 -16.63
CA LYS A 44 -14.50 9.73 -17.82
C LYS A 44 -14.60 10.92 -18.77
N GLY A 45 -14.19 10.70 -20.02
CA GLY A 45 -14.26 11.73 -21.08
C GLY A 45 -13.20 12.82 -20.95
N THR A 46 -12.19 12.63 -20.08
CA THR A 46 -11.00 13.48 -20.00
C THR A 46 -9.80 12.80 -20.65
N ASP A 47 -8.68 13.52 -20.78
CA ASP A 47 -7.41 12.97 -21.30
C ASP A 47 -6.85 11.84 -20.39
N LEU A 48 -7.32 11.75 -19.15
CA LEU A 48 -6.93 10.73 -18.18
C LEU A 48 -7.65 9.38 -18.37
N ASP A 49 -8.69 9.30 -19.21
CA ASP A 49 -9.50 8.06 -19.40
C ASP A 49 -8.69 6.87 -19.95
N SER A 50 -7.53 7.15 -20.56
CA SER A 50 -6.58 6.13 -21.07
C SER A 50 -5.24 6.08 -20.32
N ALA A 51 -5.04 6.91 -19.31
CA ALA A 51 -3.79 7.00 -18.57
C ALA A 51 -3.65 5.83 -17.57
N SER A 52 -2.41 5.45 -17.24
CA SER A 52 -2.16 4.53 -16.13
C SER A 52 -2.41 5.21 -14.78
N ILE A 53 -2.68 4.44 -13.76
CA ILE A 53 -2.90 5.00 -12.42
C ILE A 53 -1.64 5.70 -11.89
N GLU A 54 -0.48 5.17 -12.19
CA GLU A 54 0.82 5.73 -11.81
C GLU A 54 1.03 7.11 -12.48
N SER A 55 0.68 7.24 -13.76
CA SER A 55 0.75 8.52 -14.47
C SER A 55 -0.24 9.55 -13.91
N ILE A 56 -1.48 9.12 -13.60
CA ILE A 56 -2.47 9.99 -12.97
C ILE A 56 -1.96 10.53 -11.62
N LEU A 57 -1.30 9.68 -10.83
CA LEU A 57 -0.79 10.06 -9.52
C LEU A 57 0.45 10.96 -9.60
N SER A 58 1.38 10.68 -10.51
CA SER A 58 2.62 11.46 -10.67
C SER A 58 2.37 12.89 -11.16
N ASP A 59 1.35 13.07 -12.00
CA ASP A 59 1.00 14.36 -12.61
C ASP A 59 -0.23 15.02 -11.95
N LEU A 60 -0.58 14.55 -10.73
CA LEU A 60 -1.79 14.95 -10.03
C LEU A 60 -1.79 16.44 -9.64
N ASP A 61 -2.85 17.17 -10.03
CA ASP A 61 -3.18 18.44 -9.36
C ASP A 61 -3.69 18.15 -7.93
N MET A 62 -2.86 18.43 -6.94
CA MET A 62 -3.15 18.18 -5.53
C MET A 62 -4.37 18.96 -5.01
N ASN A 63 -4.83 20.00 -5.72
CA ASN A 63 -6.06 20.74 -5.40
C ASN A 63 -7.31 20.02 -5.90
N ASN A 64 -7.19 19.09 -6.86
CA ASN A 64 -8.29 18.25 -7.30
C ASN A 64 -8.56 17.15 -6.27
N LYS A 65 -9.28 17.49 -5.20
CA LYS A 65 -9.57 16.58 -4.09
C LYS A 65 -10.28 15.30 -4.51
N ALA A 66 -11.16 15.37 -5.50
CA ALA A 66 -11.89 14.20 -5.97
C ALA A 66 -10.92 13.20 -6.62
N LEU A 67 -10.07 13.66 -7.52
CA LEU A 67 -9.08 12.80 -8.18
C LEU A 67 -8.03 12.32 -7.18
N ARG A 68 -7.49 13.21 -6.32
CA ARG A 68 -6.50 12.87 -5.29
C ARG A 68 -6.96 11.73 -4.39
N ASN A 69 -8.19 11.84 -3.84
CA ASN A 69 -8.71 10.84 -2.92
C ASN A 69 -9.03 9.51 -3.63
N ASN A 70 -9.61 9.55 -4.82
CA ASN A 70 -10.09 8.35 -5.48
C ASN A 70 -9.00 7.63 -6.28
N ALA A 71 -8.08 8.35 -6.93
CA ALA A 71 -6.90 7.74 -7.56
C ALA A 71 -5.94 7.16 -6.49
N GLY A 72 -5.70 7.93 -5.41
CA GLY A 72 -4.94 7.44 -4.27
C GLY A 72 -5.57 6.20 -3.66
N GLY A 73 -6.86 6.27 -3.33
CA GLY A 73 -7.59 5.15 -2.75
C GLY A 73 -7.57 3.90 -3.64
N PHE A 74 -7.75 4.05 -4.95
CA PHE A 74 -7.64 2.92 -5.87
C PHE A 74 -6.24 2.29 -5.87
N TYR A 75 -5.20 3.09 -6.03
CA TYR A 75 -3.81 2.60 -6.06
C TYR A 75 -3.39 1.93 -4.76
N ASN A 76 -3.65 2.61 -3.63
CA ASN A 76 -3.24 2.17 -2.31
C ASN A 76 -3.83 0.79 -1.99
N HIS A 77 -5.14 0.61 -2.22
CA HIS A 77 -5.80 -0.65 -1.97
C HIS A 77 -5.38 -1.75 -2.95
N LYS A 78 -5.16 -1.41 -4.24
CA LYS A 78 -4.62 -2.37 -5.21
C LYS A 78 -3.28 -2.93 -4.72
N LEU A 79 -2.35 -2.06 -4.32
CA LEU A 79 -1.05 -2.49 -3.78
C LEU A 79 -1.23 -3.32 -2.50
N PHE A 80 -2.13 -2.91 -1.59
CA PHE A 80 -2.38 -3.62 -0.33
C PHE A 80 -2.77 -5.07 -0.57
N TRP A 81 -3.71 -5.33 -1.49
CA TRP A 81 -4.13 -6.71 -1.82
C TRP A 81 -3.03 -7.54 -2.46
N GLU A 82 -2.16 -6.93 -3.23
CA GLU A 82 -1.04 -7.62 -3.90
C GLU A 82 0.05 -8.06 -2.90
N VAL A 83 0.29 -7.27 -1.85
CA VAL A 83 1.41 -7.49 -0.92
C VAL A 83 1.05 -8.28 0.34
N ILE A 84 -0.21 -8.70 0.49
CA ILE A 84 -0.63 -9.58 1.58
C ILE A 84 -1.02 -10.96 1.06
N SER A 85 -0.86 -11.98 1.90
CA SER A 85 -1.28 -13.35 1.62
C SER A 85 -1.60 -14.12 2.90
N PRO A 86 -2.37 -15.23 2.83
CA PRO A 86 -2.46 -16.17 3.94
C PRO A 86 -1.06 -16.62 4.41
N ILE A 87 -0.95 -17.02 5.67
CA ILE A 87 0.29 -17.29 6.44
C ILE A 87 1.08 -18.49 5.88
N ASP A 88 1.50 -18.41 4.64
CA ASP A 88 2.49 -19.30 4.02
C ASP A 88 3.54 -18.46 3.27
N SER A 89 3.62 -17.17 3.59
CA SER A 89 4.59 -16.27 2.99
C SER A 89 5.99 -16.72 3.36
N LYS A 90 6.78 -17.04 2.33
CA LYS A 90 8.19 -17.42 2.50
C LYS A 90 8.93 -16.29 3.21
N GLU A 91 9.86 -16.69 4.05
CA GLU A 91 10.78 -15.75 4.68
C GLU A 91 11.43 -14.85 3.63
N LEU A 92 11.59 -13.58 3.98
CA LEU A 92 12.32 -12.63 3.15
C LEU A 92 13.78 -13.10 2.99
N SER A 93 14.26 -13.16 1.77
CA SER A 93 15.63 -13.57 1.44
C SER A 93 16.09 -12.88 0.16
N GLY A 94 17.34 -13.05 -0.20
CA GLY A 94 17.87 -12.55 -1.46
C GLY A 94 18.07 -11.04 -1.51
N THR A 95 18.01 -10.47 -2.70
CA THR A 95 18.41 -9.09 -2.99
C THR A 95 17.62 -8.05 -2.20
N LEU A 96 16.33 -8.28 -1.97
CA LEU A 96 15.54 -7.33 -1.17
C LEU A 96 15.98 -7.33 0.30
N LEU A 97 16.30 -8.49 0.88
CA LEU A 97 16.82 -8.56 2.25
C LEU A 97 18.15 -7.82 2.38
N ASP A 98 19.06 -8.01 1.41
CA ASP A 98 20.35 -7.31 1.38
C ASP A 98 20.14 -5.79 1.33
N SER A 99 19.25 -5.30 0.46
CA SER A 99 18.92 -3.87 0.34
C SER A 99 18.25 -3.30 1.59
N ILE A 100 17.42 -4.09 2.28
CA ILE A 100 16.84 -3.73 3.57
C ILE A 100 17.95 -3.59 4.63
N ASN A 101 18.86 -4.56 4.70
CA ASN A 101 19.97 -4.50 5.64
C ASN A 101 20.90 -3.30 5.36
N ASP A 102 21.17 -3.01 4.09
CA ASP A 102 21.98 -1.86 3.68
C ASP A 102 21.31 -0.51 4.05
N SER A 103 19.99 -0.40 3.84
CA SER A 103 19.25 0.85 4.07
C SER A 103 18.90 1.09 5.54
N PHE A 104 18.63 0.02 6.31
CA PHE A 104 18.11 0.12 7.68
C PHE A 104 19.05 -0.47 8.74
N GLY A 105 20.15 -1.12 8.34
CA GLY A 105 21.10 -1.81 9.22
C GLY A 105 20.71 -3.25 9.54
N SER A 106 19.43 -3.60 9.58
CA SER A 106 18.91 -4.96 9.74
C SER A 106 17.43 -5.04 9.39
N PHE A 107 16.94 -6.26 9.16
CA PHE A 107 15.52 -6.51 8.96
C PHE A 107 14.68 -6.15 10.20
N ASP A 108 15.20 -6.37 11.39
CA ASP A 108 14.50 -5.98 12.63
C ASP A 108 14.40 -4.46 12.76
N SER A 109 15.47 -3.73 12.45
CA SER A 109 15.44 -2.26 12.42
C SER A 109 14.46 -1.70 11.39
N PHE A 110 14.36 -2.34 10.22
CA PHE A 110 13.32 -2.01 9.24
C PHE A 110 11.91 -2.22 9.81
N LYS A 111 11.63 -3.39 10.42
CA LYS A 111 10.32 -3.65 11.04
C LYS A 111 9.96 -2.62 12.10
N ASP A 112 10.92 -2.22 12.92
CA ASP A 112 10.73 -1.20 13.95
C ASP A 112 10.39 0.16 13.33
N GLN A 113 11.12 0.57 12.28
CA GLN A 113 10.87 1.84 11.58
C GLN A 113 9.52 1.84 10.86
N PHE A 114 9.18 0.75 10.17
CA PHE A 114 7.89 0.60 9.49
C PHE A 114 6.73 0.59 10.49
N SER A 115 6.85 -0.17 11.57
CA SER A 115 5.85 -0.20 12.64
C SER A 115 5.68 1.15 13.30
N LYS A 116 6.78 1.88 13.53
CA LYS A 116 6.74 3.23 14.08
C LYS A 116 6.02 4.21 13.15
N ALA A 117 6.32 4.19 11.84
CA ALA A 117 5.64 5.03 10.85
C ALA A 117 4.13 4.77 10.85
N ALA A 118 3.72 3.49 10.87
CA ALA A 118 2.32 3.09 10.93
C ALA A 118 1.62 3.51 12.22
N ALA A 119 2.28 3.31 13.38
CA ALA A 119 1.70 3.62 14.70
C ALA A 119 1.58 5.13 14.94
N THR A 120 2.55 5.92 14.45
CA THR A 120 2.58 7.38 14.66
C THR A 120 1.81 8.16 13.60
N GLN A 121 1.32 7.52 12.53
CA GLN A 121 0.43 8.19 11.57
C GLN A 121 -0.86 8.61 12.29
N PHE A 122 -0.99 9.91 12.53
CA PHE A 122 -2.14 10.47 13.23
C PHE A 122 -3.39 10.44 12.34
N GLY A 123 -4.47 9.84 12.86
CA GLY A 123 -5.71 9.68 12.10
C GLY A 123 -5.60 8.59 11.02
N SER A 124 -6.33 8.79 9.93
CA SER A 124 -6.34 7.90 8.77
C SER A 124 -5.11 8.12 7.90
N GLY A 125 -4.56 7.04 7.37
CA GLY A 125 -3.40 7.12 6.49
C GLY A 125 -2.78 5.77 6.20
N TRP A 126 -1.53 5.81 5.75
CA TRP A 126 -0.77 4.66 5.28
C TRP A 126 0.67 4.74 5.76
N ALA A 127 1.31 3.57 5.93
CA ALA A 127 2.76 3.45 6.05
C ALA A 127 3.32 2.71 4.82
N TRP A 128 4.47 3.14 4.33
CA TRP A 128 5.06 2.68 3.08
C TRP A 128 6.51 2.24 3.25
N LEU A 129 6.90 1.21 2.48
CA LEU A 129 8.29 0.96 2.10
C LEU A 129 8.43 1.34 0.62
N CYS A 130 9.35 2.22 0.32
CA CYS A 130 9.56 2.78 -1.02
C CYS A 130 10.98 2.52 -1.53
N VAL A 131 11.10 2.35 -2.83
CA VAL A 131 12.38 2.40 -3.56
C VAL A 131 12.62 3.84 -4.00
N MET A 132 13.72 4.41 -3.57
CA MET A 132 14.12 5.76 -3.92
C MET A 132 14.78 5.82 -5.29
N PRO A 133 14.83 6.99 -5.97
CA PRO A 133 15.48 7.12 -7.28
C PRO A 133 16.96 6.70 -7.33
N ASN A 134 17.66 6.72 -6.20
CA ASN A 134 19.04 6.25 -6.06
C ASN A 134 19.16 4.75 -5.74
N GLY A 135 18.02 4.01 -5.70
CA GLY A 135 17.96 2.57 -5.41
C GLY A 135 17.92 2.23 -3.92
N SER A 136 18.10 3.18 -3.00
CA SER A 136 17.95 2.93 -1.56
C SER A 136 16.48 2.71 -1.18
N LEU A 137 16.26 2.15 0.00
CA LEU A 137 14.92 1.96 0.55
C LEU A 137 14.63 2.99 1.64
N GLU A 138 13.42 3.51 1.68
CA GLU A 138 12.96 4.44 2.69
C GLU A 138 11.57 4.07 3.21
N VAL A 139 11.33 4.32 4.50
CA VAL A 139 10.02 4.17 5.15
C VAL A 139 9.42 5.54 5.38
N CYS A 140 8.15 5.72 5.00
CA CYS A 140 7.41 6.96 5.28
C CYS A 140 5.94 6.69 5.58
N GLY A 141 5.26 7.69 6.15
CA GLY A 141 3.82 7.71 6.35
C GLY A 141 3.15 8.80 5.52
N THR A 142 1.90 8.60 5.14
CA THR A 142 1.07 9.60 4.44
C THR A 142 -0.33 9.66 5.04
N ALA A 143 -0.96 10.83 4.99
CA ALA A 143 -2.30 11.02 5.50
C ALA A 143 -3.38 10.63 4.46
N ASN A 144 -4.53 10.20 4.94
CA ASN A 144 -5.70 9.86 4.12
C ASN A 144 -5.37 8.85 3.01
N GLN A 145 -5.68 9.18 1.74
CA GLN A 145 -5.37 8.35 0.59
C GLN A 145 -4.16 8.87 -0.23
N ASP A 146 -3.41 9.79 0.34
CA ASP A 146 -2.15 10.24 -0.26
C ASP A 146 -1.14 9.10 -0.29
N ASN A 147 -0.27 9.10 -1.30
CA ASN A 147 0.81 8.13 -1.42
C ASN A 147 2.08 8.75 -2.03
N PRO A 148 3.24 8.10 -1.90
CA PRO A 148 4.53 8.65 -2.33
C PRO A 148 4.70 8.87 -3.85
N LEU A 149 3.79 8.39 -4.70
CA LEU A 149 3.79 8.72 -6.14
C LEU A 149 3.26 10.13 -6.42
N MET A 150 2.50 10.70 -5.47
CA MET A 150 1.93 12.04 -5.63
C MET A 150 2.99 13.13 -5.44
N PRO A 151 2.85 14.28 -6.13
CA PRO A 151 3.79 15.39 -6.02
C PRO A 151 3.97 15.86 -4.57
N SER A 152 5.21 15.85 -4.09
CA SER A 152 5.61 16.35 -2.75
C SER A 152 4.92 15.64 -1.57
N VAL A 153 4.57 14.37 -1.72
CA VAL A 153 3.98 13.54 -0.66
C VAL A 153 4.94 12.45 -0.21
N GLY A 154 5.00 12.22 1.09
CA GLY A 154 5.83 11.17 1.70
C GLY A 154 7.32 11.32 1.36
N CYS A 155 7.98 10.21 1.07
CA CYS A 155 9.40 10.19 0.71
C CYS A 155 9.67 10.43 -0.79
N GLY A 156 8.64 10.43 -1.63
CA GLY A 156 8.80 10.61 -3.09
C GLY A 156 9.41 9.42 -3.83
N GLY A 157 9.50 8.27 -3.18
CA GLY A 157 9.92 7.01 -3.79
C GLY A 157 8.74 6.21 -4.36
N THR A 158 9.03 5.12 -5.06
CA THR A 158 8.01 4.20 -5.57
C THR A 158 7.64 3.16 -4.51
N PRO A 159 6.37 3.10 -4.04
CA PRO A 159 5.95 2.15 -3.02
C PRO A 159 6.02 0.71 -3.53
N ILE A 160 6.62 -0.18 -2.72
CA ILE A 160 6.64 -1.64 -2.94
C ILE A 160 5.89 -2.39 -1.85
N LEU A 161 5.62 -1.75 -0.70
CA LEU A 161 4.80 -2.26 0.40
C LEU A 161 3.97 -1.11 0.96
N GLY A 162 2.71 -1.36 1.26
CA GLY A 162 1.80 -0.40 1.90
C GLY A 162 0.97 -1.06 2.98
N LEU A 163 0.83 -0.39 4.12
CA LEU A 163 -0.03 -0.77 5.24
C LEU A 163 -1.10 0.29 5.45
N ASP A 164 -2.36 -0.12 5.31
CA ASP A 164 -3.52 0.72 5.63
C ASP A 164 -3.69 0.86 7.14
N VAL A 165 -3.64 2.08 7.65
CA VAL A 165 -3.90 2.39 9.07
C VAL A 165 -5.17 3.23 9.26
N TRP A 166 -6.04 3.29 8.24
CA TRP A 166 -7.42 3.71 8.44
C TRP A 166 -8.12 2.75 9.40
N GLU A 167 -8.97 3.24 10.27
CA GLU A 167 -9.69 2.39 11.24
C GLU A 167 -10.54 1.31 10.58
N HIS A 168 -11.08 1.54 9.38
CA HIS A 168 -11.85 0.54 8.65
C HIS A 168 -11.04 -0.74 8.33
N ALA A 169 -9.71 -0.67 8.29
CA ALA A 169 -8.86 -1.81 7.99
C ALA A 169 -8.67 -2.76 9.18
N TYR A 170 -8.95 -2.33 10.43
CA TYR A 170 -8.62 -3.12 11.61
C TYR A 170 -9.61 -3.02 12.78
N TYR A 171 -10.55 -2.06 12.78
CA TYR A 171 -11.31 -1.73 13.98
C TYR A 171 -12.21 -2.87 14.48
N LEU A 172 -12.79 -3.68 13.59
CA LEU A 172 -13.66 -4.78 14.00
C LEU A 172 -12.93 -5.83 14.84
N ASN A 173 -11.66 -6.09 14.53
CA ASN A 173 -10.86 -7.09 15.23
C ASN A 173 -9.98 -6.49 16.35
N TYR A 174 -9.50 -5.27 16.17
CA TYR A 174 -8.49 -4.67 17.07
C TYR A 174 -8.98 -3.45 17.85
N GLN A 175 -10.06 -2.79 17.46
CA GLN A 175 -10.56 -1.54 18.01
C GLN A 175 -9.41 -0.49 18.05
N ASN A 176 -9.09 0.04 19.22
CA ASN A 176 -8.03 1.05 19.39
C ASN A 176 -6.59 0.45 19.42
N ARG A 177 -6.46 -0.87 19.32
CA ARG A 177 -5.15 -1.56 19.42
C ARG A 177 -4.45 -1.62 18.06
N ARG A 178 -4.18 -0.45 17.45
CA ARG A 178 -3.50 -0.36 16.15
C ARG A 178 -2.16 -1.10 16.14
N VAL A 179 -1.41 -1.07 17.23
CA VAL A 179 -0.10 -1.73 17.32
C VAL A 179 -0.21 -3.26 17.16
N ASP A 180 -1.27 -3.87 17.70
CA ASP A 180 -1.52 -5.31 17.54
C ASP A 180 -1.83 -5.66 16.08
N TYR A 181 -2.62 -4.82 15.40
CA TYR A 181 -2.89 -4.95 13.96
C TYR A 181 -1.61 -4.84 13.12
N ILE A 182 -0.75 -3.85 13.41
CA ILE A 182 0.54 -3.67 12.72
C ILE A 182 1.40 -4.93 12.87
N SER A 183 1.48 -5.48 14.08
CA SER A 183 2.23 -6.71 14.37
C SER A 183 1.67 -7.92 13.61
N ALA A 184 0.34 -8.04 13.54
CA ALA A 184 -0.32 -9.10 12.77
C ALA A 184 -0.08 -8.95 11.26
N PHE A 185 -0.15 -7.71 10.73
CA PHE A 185 0.08 -7.43 9.31
C PHE A 185 1.48 -7.86 8.84
N ILE A 186 2.52 -7.63 9.64
CA ILE A 186 3.90 -8.01 9.27
C ILE A 186 4.00 -9.51 8.93
N ASN A 187 3.22 -10.35 9.60
CA ASN A 187 3.19 -11.79 9.33
C ASN A 187 2.38 -12.16 8.08
N LEU A 188 1.59 -11.24 7.52
CA LEU A 188 0.80 -11.43 6.31
C LEU A 188 1.52 -10.95 5.04
N ILE A 189 2.68 -10.31 5.17
CA ILE A 189 3.39 -9.74 4.02
C ILE A 189 3.84 -10.87 3.08
N ASN A 190 3.44 -10.76 1.82
CA ASN A 190 3.91 -11.62 0.73
C ASN A 190 5.27 -11.11 0.23
N TRP A 191 6.33 -11.47 0.95
CA TRP A 191 7.69 -11.00 0.64
C TRP A 191 8.14 -11.31 -0.78
N LYS A 192 7.66 -12.41 -1.37
CA LYS A 192 7.97 -12.74 -2.77
C LYS A 192 7.40 -11.69 -3.74
N VAL A 193 6.20 -11.20 -3.49
CA VAL A 193 5.60 -10.14 -4.32
C VAL A 193 6.32 -8.83 -4.09
N VAL A 194 6.65 -8.49 -2.85
CA VAL A 194 7.41 -7.27 -2.52
C VAL A 194 8.79 -7.29 -3.18
N GLU A 195 9.50 -8.43 -3.14
CA GLU A 195 10.78 -8.61 -3.83
C GLU A 195 10.65 -8.46 -5.34
N ASN A 196 9.64 -9.06 -5.97
CA ASN A 196 9.41 -8.90 -7.40
C ASN A 196 9.16 -7.42 -7.78
N LYS A 197 8.42 -6.68 -6.96
CA LYS A 197 8.23 -5.23 -7.18
C LYS A 197 9.56 -4.47 -7.08
N TYR A 198 10.37 -4.79 -6.08
CA TYR A 198 11.71 -4.21 -5.91
C TYR A 198 12.61 -4.49 -7.12
N LEU A 199 12.70 -5.75 -7.56
CA LEU A 199 13.55 -6.14 -8.69
C LEU A 199 13.12 -5.48 -10.00
N ASN A 200 11.81 -5.36 -10.26
CA ASN A 200 11.31 -4.69 -11.45
C ASN A 200 11.69 -3.20 -11.50
N LEU A 201 11.78 -2.52 -10.36
CA LEU A 201 12.21 -1.12 -10.28
C LEU A 201 13.72 -0.98 -10.41
N SER A 202 14.50 -1.89 -9.82
CA SER A 202 15.96 -1.87 -9.90
C SER A 202 16.50 -2.11 -11.32
N LEU A 203 15.76 -2.86 -12.15
CA LEU A 203 16.11 -3.10 -13.55
C LEU A 203 15.88 -1.86 -14.45
N ILE A 204 15.06 -0.90 -14.04
CA ILE A 204 14.78 0.33 -14.81
C ILE A 204 15.88 1.38 -14.57
N HIS A 205 16.67 1.23 -13.53
CA HIS A 205 17.72 2.18 -13.14
C HIS A 205 19.15 1.75 -13.58
N ILE A 206 19.29 0.65 -14.37
CA ILE A 206 20.51 0.23 -15.04
C ILE A 206 20.45 0.66 -16.51
#